data_ce95246af532aaa458d687f487982903
#
_entry.id   ce95246af532aaa458d687f487982903
#
_cell.length_a   1.000
_cell.length_b   1.000
_cell.length_c   1.000
_cell.angle_alpha   90.00
_cell.angle_beta   90.00
_cell.angle_gamma   90.00
#
_symmetry.space_group_name_H-M   'P 1'
#
loop_
_entity.id
_entity.type
_entity.pdbx_description
1 polymer ?
#
loop_
_entity_poly.entity_id
_entity_poly.type
_entity_poly.pdbx_seq_one_letter_code
_entity_poly.pdbx_strand_id
1 'polypeptide(L)' 'MEYDVINTEHQAELVDDVKLQRLKMRVYMMERENYKTKKLKDNEMVEKIIKLIIQEVENVN' A
#
# COMPACT_ATOMS: atom_id res chain seq x y z
N MET A 1 -17.97 -2.25 15.18
CA MET A 1 -17.54 -1.29 16.00
C MET A 1 -17.47 0.07 15.38
N GLU A 2 -18.39 0.86 15.81
CA GLU A 2 -18.57 2.17 15.21
C GLU A 2 -17.43 3.10 15.53
N TYR A 3 -16.91 3.00 16.74
CA TYR A 3 -15.79 3.86 17.10
C TYR A 3 -14.55 3.52 16.29
N ASP A 4 -14.44 2.30 15.83
CA ASP A 4 -13.32 1.91 14.96
C ASP A 4 -13.41 2.61 13.63
N VAL A 5 -14.62 2.78 13.14
CA VAL A 5 -14.83 3.49 11.89
C VAL A 5 -14.40 4.94 12.03
N ILE A 6 -14.72 5.55 13.15
CA ILE A 6 -14.34 6.94 13.41
C ILE A 6 -12.82 7.07 13.45
N ASN A 7 -12.17 6.15 14.14
CA ASN A 7 -10.71 6.16 14.22
C ASN A 7 -10.09 5.98 12.85
N THR A 8 -10.73 5.16 12.04
CA THR A 8 -10.24 4.94 10.68
C THR A 8 -10.29 6.22 9.88
N GLU A 9 -11.34 7.01 10.07
CA GLU A 9 -11.44 8.28 9.37
C GLU A 9 -10.33 9.22 9.76
N HIS A 10 -10.02 9.29 11.05
CA HIS A 10 -8.93 10.14 11.51
C HIS A 10 -7.60 9.68 10.94
N GLN A 11 -7.40 8.38 10.90
CA GLN A 11 -6.17 7.84 10.34
C GLN A 11 -6.10 8.08 8.84
N ALA A 12 -7.23 8.10 8.18
CA ALA A 12 -7.25 8.38 6.75
C ALA A 12 -6.81 9.80 6.45
N GLU A 13 -7.02 10.71 7.39
CA GLU A 13 -6.54 12.07 7.22
C GLU A 13 -5.04 12.15 7.27
N LEU A 14 -4.40 11.25 8.02
CA LEU A 14 -2.94 11.20 8.08
C LEU A 14 -2.36 10.62 6.81
N VAL A 15 -3.14 9.80 6.12
CA VAL A 15 -2.72 9.21 4.86
C VAL A 15 -3.56 9.84 3.77
N ASP A 16 -2.95 10.70 2.99
CA ASP A 16 -3.59 11.38 1.89
C ASP A 16 -4.29 10.38 0.96
N ASP A 17 -5.49 10.73 0.52
CA ASP A 17 -6.23 9.90 -0.42
C ASP A 17 -5.43 9.66 -1.69
N VAL A 18 -4.71 10.66 -2.14
CA VAL A 18 -3.88 10.55 -3.33
C VAL A 18 -2.78 9.51 -3.11
N LYS A 19 -2.18 9.54 -1.94
CA LYS A 19 -1.15 8.57 -1.61
C LYS A 19 -1.71 7.16 -1.55
N LEU A 20 -2.89 7.02 -0.98
CA LEU A 20 -3.53 5.73 -0.88
C LEU A 20 -3.85 5.17 -2.26
N GLN A 21 -4.38 6.02 -3.13
CA GLN A 21 -4.69 5.61 -4.49
C GLN A 21 -3.43 5.19 -5.23
N ARG A 22 -2.38 5.97 -5.07
CA ARG A 22 -1.12 5.66 -5.71
C ARG A 22 -0.55 4.35 -5.19
N LEU A 23 -0.65 4.13 -3.89
CA LEU A 23 -0.16 2.90 -3.30
C LEU A 23 -0.91 1.70 -3.83
N LYS A 24 -2.22 1.79 -3.88
CA LYS A 24 -3.04 0.71 -4.41
C LYS A 24 -2.66 0.38 -5.85
N MET A 25 -2.47 1.42 -6.64
CA MET A 25 -2.12 1.24 -8.04
C MET A 25 -0.77 0.54 -8.17
N ARG A 26 0.21 0.98 -7.38
CA ARG A 26 1.54 0.39 -7.43
C ARG A 26 1.52 -1.07 -7.01
N VAL A 27 0.80 -1.37 -5.95
CA VAL A 27 0.69 -2.76 -5.49
C VAL A 27 0.02 -3.61 -6.55
N TYR A 28 -1.05 -3.10 -7.13
CA TYR A 28 -1.77 -3.82 -8.15
C TYR A 28 -0.87 -4.12 -9.36
N MET A 29 -0.14 -3.12 -9.80
CA MET A 29 0.75 -3.30 -10.94
C MET A 29 1.89 -4.25 -10.63
N MET A 30 2.39 -4.20 -9.41
CA MET A 30 3.44 -5.10 -8.98
C MET A 30 2.97 -6.55 -8.99
N GLU A 31 1.78 -6.77 -8.47
CA GLU A 31 1.20 -8.12 -8.44
C GLU A 31 0.94 -8.63 -9.85
N ARG A 32 0.41 -7.76 -10.68
CA ARG A 32 0.12 -8.12 -12.07
C ARG A 32 1.39 -8.48 -12.81
N GLU A 33 2.43 -7.68 -12.61
CA GLU A 33 3.71 -7.92 -13.24
C GLU A 33 4.28 -9.25 -12.77
N ASN A 34 4.23 -9.50 -11.47
CA ASN A 34 4.76 -10.73 -10.93
C ASN A 34 3.94 -11.95 -11.36
N TYR A 35 2.66 -11.75 -11.57
CA TYR A 35 1.82 -12.83 -12.06
C TYR A 35 2.30 -13.30 -13.44
N LYS A 36 2.71 -12.35 -14.25
CA LYS A 36 3.20 -12.65 -15.58
C LYS A 36 4.60 -13.23 -15.58
N THR A 37 5.48 -12.64 -14.79
CA THR A 37 6.90 -13.00 -14.83
C THR A 37 7.27 -14.09 -13.84
N LYS A 38 6.53 -14.19 -12.74
CA LYS A 38 6.80 -15.18 -11.68
C LYS A 38 8.20 -15.06 -11.11
N LYS A 39 8.75 -13.86 -11.14
CA LYS A 39 10.11 -13.62 -10.66
C LYS A 39 10.21 -13.64 -9.16
N LEU A 40 9.15 -13.21 -8.48
CA LEU A 40 9.17 -13.06 -7.03
C LEU A 40 8.31 -14.13 -6.39
N LYS A 41 8.85 -14.70 -5.33
CA LYS A 41 8.09 -15.60 -4.50
C LYS A 41 7.18 -14.81 -3.56
N ASP A 42 6.24 -15.50 -2.92
CA ASP A 42 5.26 -14.83 -2.07
C ASP A 42 5.91 -13.99 -0.99
N ASN A 43 6.91 -14.53 -0.31
CA ASN A 43 7.58 -13.78 0.75
C ASN A 43 8.32 -12.57 0.20
N GLU A 44 8.85 -12.67 -0.99
CA GLU A 44 9.53 -11.55 -1.62
C GLU A 44 8.55 -10.47 -2.03
N MET A 45 7.38 -10.89 -2.51
CA MET A 45 6.31 -9.94 -2.84
C MET A 45 5.85 -9.18 -1.60
N VAL A 46 5.65 -9.91 -0.50
CA VAL A 46 5.24 -9.28 0.75
C VAL A 46 6.28 -8.27 1.21
N GLU A 47 7.54 -8.60 1.14
CA GLU A 47 8.61 -7.67 1.52
C GLU A 47 8.59 -6.42 0.67
N LYS A 48 8.43 -6.58 -0.63
CA LYS A 48 8.40 -5.43 -1.53
C LYS A 48 7.19 -4.55 -1.28
N ILE A 49 6.05 -5.16 -1.02
CA ILE A 49 4.83 -4.41 -0.73
C ILE A 49 5.00 -3.63 0.56
N ILE A 50 5.57 -4.25 1.58
CA ILE A 50 5.81 -3.58 2.85
C ILE A 50 6.73 -2.38 2.66
N LYS A 51 7.80 -2.55 1.91
CA LYS A 51 8.71 -1.45 1.64
C LYS A 51 8.01 -0.32 0.89
N LEU A 52 7.16 -0.68 -0.03
CA LEU A 52 6.41 0.30 -0.80
C LEU A 52 5.47 1.10 0.10
N ILE A 53 4.81 0.43 1.02
CA ILE A 53 3.92 1.08 1.97
C ILE A 53 4.69 2.06 2.84
N ILE A 54 5.81 1.62 3.38
CA ILE A 54 6.65 2.45 4.22
C ILE A 54 7.12 3.67 3.44
N GLN A 55 7.53 3.46 2.21
CA GLN A 55 8.03 4.54 1.37
C GLN A 55 6.95 5.58 1.13
N GLU A 56 5.71 5.16 0.85
CA GLU A 56 4.62 6.09 0.62
C GLU A 56 4.26 6.85 1.88
N VAL A 57 4.26 6.16 3.02
CA VAL A 57 3.91 6.80 4.28
C VAL A 57 4.97 7.81 4.69
N GLU A 58 6.23 7.50 4.46
CA GLU A 58 7.32 8.39 4.85
C GLU A 58 7.54 9.53 3.87
N ASN A 59 6.94 9.44 2.73
CA ASN A 59 7.07 10.48 1.72
C ASN A 59 6.15 11.64 2.09
N VAL A 60 6.69 12.60 2.81
CA VAL A 60 5.89 13.70 3.37
C VAL A 60 5.84 14.92 2.46
N ASN A 61 6.32 14.85 1.29
CA ASN A 61 6.23 15.99 0.38
C ASN A 61 4.92 15.98 -0.38
#